data_ea3cd967e4692a962f65065e2b945dce
#
_entry.id   ea3cd967e4692a962f65065e2b945dce
#
_cell.length_a   1.000
_cell.length_b   1.000
_cell.length_c   1.000
_cell.angle_alpha   90.00
_cell.angle_beta   90.00
_cell.angle_gamma   90.00
#
_symmetry.space_group_name_H-M   'P 1'
#
loop_
_entity.id
_entity.type
_entity.pdbx_description
1 polymer ?
#
loop_
_entity_poly.entity_id
_entity_poly.type
_entity_poly.pdbx_seq_one_letter_code
_entity_poly.pdbx_strand_id
1 'polypeptide(L)'
;VCSPDLFLPKTLFKSNPNRLLTFFAPLAYIFFIVLWPISRFTTFIARVLLRLFGVKIDEKENDGTFTKVDLDYLVQSSIDNAENEDDIEDEVKIFQNALDFQDTKVRDCMVPRTEINAIEENCSLDELQQMFIESGNSKIIVYEGDIDHIKGYIHSSEMFRAPKNWRDNIRRMPFVPETMAAQKLMQVFLQQKKSLGVVVDEFGGTSGIVSLEDIVEEIFGDIEDEHDNLKYVAKQTSDNEYVLS
;
A
#
# COMPACT_ATOMS: atom_id res chain seq x y z
N VAL A 1 5.16 -4.32 -38.63
CA VAL A 1 5.32 -3.50 -39.85
C VAL A 1 4.89 -2.10 -39.49
N CYS A 2 5.87 -1.26 -39.01
CA CYS A 2 5.64 0.16 -38.74
C CYS A 2 5.45 0.90 -40.06
N SER A 3 4.30 1.51 -40.25
CA SER A 3 4.05 2.40 -41.39
C SER A 3 4.96 3.63 -41.30
N PRO A 4 5.75 3.95 -42.32
CA PRO A 4 6.67 5.09 -42.32
C PRO A 4 5.96 6.45 -42.19
N ASP A 5 4.65 6.50 -42.46
CA ASP A 5 3.86 7.73 -42.45
C ASP A 5 3.59 8.31 -41.04
N LEU A 6 3.69 7.50 -39.99
CA LEU A 6 3.52 7.95 -38.60
C LEU A 6 4.84 8.38 -37.93
N PHE A 7 5.98 7.91 -38.48
CA PHE A 7 7.29 8.14 -37.87
C PHE A 7 7.80 9.58 -38.08
N LEU A 8 7.58 10.14 -39.26
CA LEU A 8 8.02 11.50 -39.63
C LEU A 8 7.42 12.61 -38.75
N PRO A 9 6.10 12.67 -38.48
CA PRO A 9 5.55 13.70 -37.60
C PRO A 9 6.06 13.56 -36.15
N LYS A 10 6.17 12.35 -35.61
CA LYS A 10 6.60 12.09 -34.24
C LYS A 10 8.06 12.55 -34.00
N THR A 11 8.97 12.26 -34.93
CA THR A 11 10.38 12.67 -34.84
C THR A 11 10.57 14.18 -35.00
N LEU A 12 9.81 14.82 -35.88
CA LEU A 12 9.85 16.28 -36.06
C LEU A 12 9.37 17.03 -34.81
N PHE A 13 8.30 16.56 -34.16
CA PHE A 13 7.80 17.15 -32.92
C PHE A 13 8.76 16.89 -31.73
N LYS A 14 9.43 15.75 -31.67
CA LYS A 14 10.42 15.44 -30.63
C LYS A 14 11.70 16.30 -30.74
N SER A 15 12.12 16.63 -31.97
CA SER A 15 13.35 17.40 -32.23
C SER A 15 13.25 18.89 -31.88
N ASN A 16 12.13 19.55 -32.17
CA ASN A 16 11.94 20.99 -31.93
C ASN A 16 10.51 21.33 -31.53
N PRO A 17 10.05 20.94 -30.34
CA PRO A 17 8.64 21.05 -29.96
C PRO A 17 8.13 22.49 -29.93
N ASN A 18 8.92 23.45 -29.43
CA ASN A 18 8.50 24.84 -29.26
C ASN A 18 8.31 25.58 -30.58
N ARG A 19 9.17 25.35 -31.58
CA ARG A 19 9.07 26.01 -32.87
C ARG A 19 7.90 25.49 -33.70
N LEU A 20 7.68 24.19 -33.69
CA LEU A 20 6.54 23.57 -34.35
C LEU A 20 5.21 23.97 -33.71
N LEU A 21 5.17 24.00 -32.35
CA LEU A 21 3.99 24.45 -31.63
C LEU A 21 3.62 25.90 -32.01
N THR A 22 4.60 26.82 -32.05
CA THR A 22 4.38 28.21 -32.43
C THR A 22 3.89 28.36 -33.87
N PHE A 23 4.37 27.50 -34.78
CA PHE A 23 3.93 27.50 -36.17
C PHE A 23 2.49 27.00 -36.35
N PHE A 24 2.12 25.95 -35.62
CA PHE A 24 0.79 25.34 -35.71
C PHE A 24 -0.25 26.01 -34.81
N ALA A 25 0.17 26.80 -33.79
CA ALA A 25 -0.74 27.45 -32.85
C ALA A 25 -1.82 28.32 -33.50
N PRO A 26 -1.52 29.21 -34.48
CA PRO A 26 -2.56 30.01 -35.13
C PRO A 26 -3.56 29.16 -35.91
N LEU A 27 -3.10 28.08 -36.55
CA LEU A 27 -3.98 27.16 -37.27
C LEU A 27 -4.92 26.45 -36.30
N ALA A 28 -4.37 25.92 -35.21
CA ALA A 28 -5.16 25.29 -34.16
C ALA A 28 -6.17 26.22 -33.49
N TYR A 29 -5.79 27.52 -33.35
CA TYR A 29 -6.68 28.54 -32.80
C TYR A 29 -7.87 28.82 -33.71
N ILE A 30 -7.65 28.88 -35.03
CA ILE A 30 -8.74 29.02 -36.01
C ILE A 30 -9.71 27.84 -35.92
N PHE A 31 -9.19 26.60 -35.87
CA PHE A 31 -10.03 25.42 -35.69
C PHE A 31 -10.80 25.45 -34.37
N PHE A 32 -10.18 25.91 -33.29
CA PHE A 32 -10.83 26.05 -31.98
C PHE A 32 -12.03 27.03 -32.08
N ILE A 33 -11.85 28.20 -32.70
CA ILE A 33 -12.93 29.20 -32.86
C ILE A 33 -14.10 28.63 -33.68
N VAL A 34 -13.82 27.87 -34.76
CA VAL A 34 -14.86 27.27 -35.60
C VAL A 34 -15.58 26.14 -34.91
N LEU A 35 -14.83 25.28 -34.15
CA LEU A 35 -15.39 24.10 -33.49
C LEU A 35 -16.08 24.43 -32.16
N TRP A 36 -15.69 25.53 -31.50
CA TRP A 36 -16.24 25.91 -30.19
C TRP A 36 -17.78 26.06 -30.19
N PRO A 37 -18.42 26.79 -31.15
CA PRO A 37 -19.88 26.87 -31.15
C PRO A 37 -20.56 25.53 -31.44
N ILE A 38 -19.94 24.66 -32.25
CA ILE A 38 -20.46 23.32 -32.55
C ILE A 38 -20.44 22.47 -31.28
N SER A 39 -19.33 22.49 -30.54
CA SER A 39 -19.20 21.78 -29.26
C SER A 39 -20.22 22.28 -28.22
N ARG A 40 -20.44 23.60 -28.12
CA ARG A 40 -21.47 24.17 -27.24
C ARG A 40 -22.86 23.73 -27.61
N PHE A 41 -23.15 23.64 -28.88
CA PHE A 41 -24.46 23.23 -29.38
C PHE A 41 -24.73 21.76 -29.14
N THR A 42 -23.76 20.88 -29.38
CA THR A 42 -23.89 19.45 -29.09
C THR A 42 -24.04 19.19 -27.59
N THR A 43 -23.29 19.89 -26.75
CA THR A 43 -23.40 19.78 -25.29
C THR A 43 -24.77 20.27 -24.80
N PHE A 44 -25.32 21.33 -25.40
CA PHE A 44 -26.65 21.82 -25.09
C PHE A 44 -27.72 20.77 -25.40
N ILE A 45 -27.65 20.18 -26.60
CA ILE A 45 -28.60 19.11 -27.00
C ILE A 45 -28.51 17.92 -26.06
N ALA A 46 -27.29 17.47 -25.74
CA ALA A 46 -27.06 16.36 -24.83
C ALA A 46 -27.67 16.61 -23.44
N ARG A 47 -27.49 17.83 -22.88
CA ARG A 47 -28.10 18.21 -21.59
C ARG A 47 -29.64 18.24 -21.64
N VAL A 48 -30.21 18.71 -22.74
CA VAL A 48 -31.67 18.71 -22.90
C VAL A 48 -32.22 17.31 -22.95
N LEU A 49 -31.57 16.42 -23.73
CA LEU A 49 -31.95 15.01 -23.82
C LEU A 49 -31.83 14.29 -22.46
N LEU A 50 -30.71 14.46 -21.76
CA LEU A 50 -30.51 13.83 -20.45
C LEU A 50 -31.53 14.32 -19.40
N ARG A 51 -31.88 15.62 -19.45
CA ARG A 51 -32.92 16.18 -18.59
C ARG A 51 -34.31 15.60 -18.92
N LEU A 52 -34.59 15.32 -20.18
CA LEU A 52 -35.84 14.69 -20.62
C LEU A 52 -35.95 13.25 -20.14
N PHE A 53 -34.82 12.52 -20.05
CA PHE A 53 -34.73 11.16 -19.52
C PHE A 53 -34.60 11.10 -17.98
N GLY A 54 -34.68 12.23 -17.27
CA GLY A 54 -34.68 12.28 -15.80
C GLY A 54 -33.33 11.99 -15.15
N VAL A 55 -32.23 11.96 -15.90
CA VAL A 55 -30.88 11.77 -15.38
C VAL A 55 -30.40 13.09 -14.77
N LYS A 56 -30.20 13.13 -13.45
CA LYS A 56 -29.53 14.24 -12.77
C LYS A 56 -28.03 14.15 -13.04
N ILE A 57 -27.51 15.12 -13.77
CA ILE A 57 -26.08 15.29 -13.95
C ILE A 57 -25.60 16.12 -12.77
N ASP A 58 -24.86 15.52 -11.84
CA ASP A 58 -24.13 16.27 -10.83
C ASP A 58 -22.96 17.00 -11.54
N GLU A 59 -23.07 18.32 -11.62
CA GLU A 59 -22.06 19.19 -12.25
C GLU A 59 -20.73 19.20 -11.49
N LYS A 60 -20.60 18.49 -10.38
CA LYS A 60 -19.37 18.39 -9.58
C LYS A 60 -18.36 17.34 -10.08
N GLU A 61 -18.77 16.41 -10.94
CA GLU A 61 -17.83 15.37 -11.47
C GLU A 61 -17.02 15.82 -12.70
N ASN A 62 -17.28 17.03 -13.24
CA ASN A 62 -16.60 17.51 -14.46
C ASN A 62 -15.52 18.58 -14.21
N ASP A 63 -15.05 18.71 -12.99
CA ASP A 63 -13.87 19.54 -12.69
C ASP A 63 -12.65 18.66 -12.76
N GLY A 64 -12.14 18.38 -13.96
CA GLY A 64 -10.74 17.97 -14.25
C GLY A 64 -10.01 17.05 -13.27
N THR A 65 -10.74 16.40 -12.37
CA THR A 65 -10.16 15.40 -11.44
C THR A 65 -9.95 14.13 -12.23
N PHE A 66 -8.68 13.82 -12.46
CA PHE A 66 -8.28 12.52 -12.98
C PHE A 66 -8.97 11.43 -12.14
N THR A 67 -9.74 10.60 -12.80
CA THR A 67 -10.32 9.43 -12.15
C THR A 67 -9.24 8.37 -11.96
N LYS A 68 -9.44 7.44 -11.01
CA LYS A 68 -8.56 6.28 -10.82
C LYS A 68 -8.27 5.56 -12.15
N VAL A 69 -9.30 5.44 -13.01
CA VAL A 69 -9.20 4.81 -14.34
C VAL A 69 -8.30 5.60 -15.30
N ASP A 70 -8.37 6.94 -15.27
CA ASP A 70 -7.51 7.78 -16.11
C ASP A 70 -6.03 7.70 -15.67
N LEU A 71 -5.82 7.58 -14.37
CA LEU A 71 -4.51 7.41 -13.77
C LEU A 71 -3.91 6.05 -14.11
N ASP A 72 -4.68 4.97 -13.96
CA ASP A 72 -4.30 3.61 -14.37
C ASP A 72 -3.90 3.55 -15.84
N TYR A 73 -4.69 4.17 -16.71
CA TYR A 73 -4.38 4.23 -18.14
C TYR A 73 -3.08 4.99 -18.44
N LEU A 74 -2.81 6.10 -17.74
CA LEU A 74 -1.57 6.86 -17.90
C LEU A 74 -0.35 6.06 -17.44
N VAL A 75 -0.47 5.36 -16.32
CA VAL A 75 0.58 4.49 -15.79
C VAL A 75 0.85 3.34 -16.75
N GLN A 76 -0.19 2.61 -17.19
CA GLN A 76 -0.05 1.52 -18.15
C GLN A 76 0.57 1.98 -19.47
N SER A 77 0.17 3.17 -19.97
CA SER A 77 0.75 3.75 -21.18
C SER A 77 2.21 4.18 -21.01
N SER A 78 2.64 4.46 -19.79
CA SER A 78 4.04 4.80 -19.49
C SER A 78 4.92 3.56 -19.45
N ILE A 79 4.41 2.44 -18.93
CA ILE A 79 5.05 1.12 -18.95
C ILE A 79 5.28 0.65 -20.39
N ASP A 80 4.23 0.69 -21.23
CA ASP A 80 4.30 0.26 -22.63
C ASP A 80 5.30 1.06 -23.48
N ASN A 81 5.72 2.25 -23.02
CA ASN A 81 6.66 3.13 -23.71
C ASN A 81 8.07 3.18 -23.09
N ALA A 82 8.32 2.42 -22.03
CA ALA A 82 9.61 2.41 -21.33
C ALA A 82 10.64 1.52 -22.04
N GLU A 83 11.87 1.99 -22.12
CA GLU A 83 12.98 1.27 -22.77
C GLU A 83 13.68 0.25 -21.84
N ASN A 84 13.39 0.29 -20.51
CA ASN A 84 13.90 -0.67 -19.50
C ASN A 84 12.71 -1.18 -18.70
N GLU A 85 12.33 -2.43 -18.89
CA GLU A 85 11.15 -3.05 -18.26
C GLU A 85 11.38 -3.33 -16.76
N ASP A 86 12.56 -3.76 -16.33
CA ASP A 86 12.81 -4.28 -14.97
C ASP A 86 12.77 -3.21 -13.86
N ASP A 87 13.28 -2.00 -14.08
CA ASP A 87 13.33 -0.93 -13.06
C ASP A 87 11.97 -0.20 -12.88
N ILE A 88 11.07 -0.32 -13.85
CA ILE A 88 9.80 0.40 -13.88
C ILE A 88 8.66 -0.44 -13.29
N GLU A 89 8.79 -1.77 -13.29
CA GLU A 89 7.75 -2.66 -12.77
C GLU A 89 7.49 -2.44 -11.27
N ASP A 90 8.51 -2.25 -10.47
CA ASP A 90 8.37 -2.09 -9.01
C ASP A 90 7.78 -0.72 -8.64
N GLU A 91 8.25 0.36 -9.28
CA GLU A 91 7.71 1.71 -9.07
C GLU A 91 6.24 1.80 -9.46
N VAL A 92 5.84 1.11 -10.52
CA VAL A 92 4.46 1.05 -10.99
C VAL A 92 3.59 0.22 -10.06
N LYS A 93 4.08 -0.91 -9.56
CA LYS A 93 3.38 -1.72 -8.56
C LYS A 93 3.11 -0.92 -7.29
N ILE A 94 4.13 -0.20 -6.77
CA ILE A 94 3.97 0.67 -5.60
C ILE A 94 2.88 1.72 -5.86
N PHE A 95 2.87 2.31 -7.06
CA PHE A 95 1.86 3.30 -7.40
C PHE A 95 0.44 2.71 -7.49
N GLN A 96 0.29 1.54 -8.10
CA GLN A 96 -0.98 0.81 -8.16
C GLN A 96 -1.46 0.41 -6.76
N ASN A 97 -0.58 -0.19 -5.96
CA ASN A 97 -0.87 -0.55 -4.58
C ASN A 97 -1.30 0.68 -3.75
N ALA A 98 -0.64 1.84 -3.94
CA ALA A 98 -1.03 3.08 -3.26
C ALA A 98 -2.42 3.58 -3.65
N LEU A 99 -2.85 3.36 -4.90
CA LEU A 99 -4.23 3.66 -5.35
C LEU A 99 -5.24 2.69 -4.73
N ASP A 100 -4.91 1.40 -4.66
CA ASP A 100 -5.78 0.36 -4.10
C ASP A 100 -5.87 0.46 -2.58
N PHE A 101 -4.82 0.95 -1.93
CA PHE A 101 -4.75 1.15 -0.49
C PHE A 101 -5.88 2.03 0.07
N GLN A 102 -6.48 2.90 -0.74
CA GLN A 102 -7.62 3.70 -0.32
C GLN A 102 -8.85 2.84 0.06
N ASP A 103 -9.00 1.70 -0.58
CA ASP A 103 -10.11 0.76 -0.37
C ASP A 103 -9.76 -0.38 0.59
N THR A 104 -8.47 -0.55 0.94
CA THR A 104 -7.95 -1.61 1.82
C THR A 104 -8.47 -1.43 3.25
N LYS A 105 -8.93 -2.52 3.85
CA LYS A 105 -9.42 -2.57 5.23
C LYS A 105 -8.40 -3.26 6.14
N VAL A 106 -8.51 -3.00 7.43
CA VAL A 106 -7.63 -3.61 8.45
C VAL A 106 -7.64 -5.14 8.39
N ARG A 107 -8.79 -5.75 8.10
CA ARG A 107 -8.89 -7.22 7.96
C ARG A 107 -8.07 -7.80 6.80
N ASP A 108 -7.76 -6.98 5.80
CA ASP A 108 -7.05 -7.42 4.59
C ASP A 108 -5.53 -7.47 4.82
N CYS A 109 -5.02 -6.69 5.83
CA CYS A 109 -3.61 -6.58 6.19
C CYS A 109 -3.28 -7.08 7.61
N MET A 110 -4.24 -7.69 8.34
CA MET A 110 -3.99 -8.19 9.69
C MET A 110 -3.39 -9.60 9.70
N VAL A 111 -2.59 -9.88 10.70
CA VAL A 111 -2.23 -11.25 11.08
C VAL A 111 -3.44 -11.90 11.77
N PRO A 112 -3.98 -13.01 11.23
CA PRO A 112 -5.18 -13.63 11.76
C PRO A 112 -4.94 -14.25 13.16
N ARG A 113 -6.01 -14.39 13.93
CA ARG A 113 -6.00 -14.91 15.31
C ARG A 113 -5.21 -16.21 15.47
N THR A 114 -5.28 -17.10 14.49
CA THR A 114 -4.63 -18.42 14.51
C THR A 114 -3.11 -18.37 14.41
N GLU A 115 -2.57 -17.25 13.96
CA GLU A 115 -1.14 -17.04 13.71
C GLU A 115 -0.50 -16.11 14.76
N ILE A 116 -1.29 -15.61 15.72
CA ILE A 116 -0.78 -14.72 16.77
C ILE A 116 0.15 -15.51 17.71
N ASN A 117 1.39 -15.05 17.80
CA ASN A 117 2.30 -15.49 18.84
C ASN A 117 1.96 -14.79 20.17
N ALA A 118 1.29 -15.49 21.06
CA ALA A 118 0.77 -14.95 22.31
C ALA A 118 1.11 -15.84 23.50
N ILE A 119 1.24 -15.23 24.67
CA ILE A 119 1.53 -15.90 25.92
C ILE A 119 0.58 -15.44 27.03
N GLU A 120 0.24 -16.34 27.94
CA GLU A 120 -0.60 -15.99 29.06
C GLU A 120 0.15 -15.11 30.07
N GLU A 121 -0.53 -14.12 30.68
CA GLU A 121 0.06 -13.19 31.65
C GLU A 121 0.68 -13.94 32.86
N ASN A 122 0.14 -15.10 33.22
CA ASN A 122 0.62 -15.90 34.37
C ASN A 122 1.88 -16.73 34.10
N CYS A 123 2.41 -16.73 32.88
CA CYS A 123 3.62 -17.48 32.53
C CYS A 123 4.86 -17.03 33.32
N SER A 124 5.84 -17.89 33.42
CA SER A 124 7.15 -17.60 34.01
C SER A 124 8.00 -16.73 33.05
N LEU A 125 9.05 -16.10 33.60
CA LEU A 125 10.01 -15.36 32.76
C LEU A 125 10.75 -16.27 31.77
N ASP A 126 11.05 -17.51 32.20
CA ASP A 126 11.76 -18.48 31.35
C ASP A 126 10.89 -18.90 30.14
N GLU A 127 9.60 -19.13 30.37
CA GLU A 127 8.64 -19.43 29.26
C GLU A 127 8.53 -18.27 28.29
N LEU A 128 8.50 -17.04 28.79
CA LEU A 128 8.48 -15.87 27.96
C LEU A 128 9.76 -15.72 27.10
N GLN A 129 10.93 -15.98 27.71
CA GLN A 129 12.20 -15.98 26.98
C GLN A 129 12.25 -17.06 25.91
N GLN A 130 11.76 -18.28 26.24
CA GLN A 130 11.68 -19.37 25.28
C GLN A 130 10.78 -18.99 24.08
N MET A 131 9.64 -18.40 24.36
CA MET A 131 8.73 -17.92 23.30
C MET A 131 9.39 -16.90 22.36
N PHE A 132 10.21 -15.97 22.87
CA PHE A 132 10.98 -15.05 22.03
C PHE A 132 12.00 -15.77 21.15
N ILE A 133 12.66 -16.79 21.69
CA ILE A 133 13.67 -17.58 20.95
C ILE A 133 12.99 -18.41 19.85
N GLU A 134 11.88 -19.07 20.16
CA GLU A 134 11.19 -19.96 19.23
C GLU A 134 10.46 -19.19 18.11
N SER A 135 9.81 -18.08 18.46
CA SER A 135 9.07 -17.27 17.48
C SER A 135 9.96 -16.38 16.62
N GLY A 136 11.15 -15.99 17.12
CA GLY A 136 12.01 -15.00 16.49
C GLY A 136 11.43 -13.57 16.48
N ASN A 137 10.23 -13.37 17.03
CA ASN A 137 9.53 -12.09 17.00
C ASN A 137 10.14 -11.10 18.02
N SER A 138 10.11 -9.82 17.68
CA SER A 138 10.51 -8.74 18.59
C SER A 138 9.42 -8.35 19.60
N LYS A 139 8.18 -8.75 19.35
CA LYS A 139 6.98 -8.42 20.15
C LYS A 139 6.14 -9.67 20.34
N ILE A 140 5.76 -10.00 21.58
CA ILE A 140 4.87 -11.11 21.92
C ILE A 140 3.62 -10.54 22.59
N ILE A 141 2.47 -11.03 22.15
CA ILE A 141 1.17 -10.62 22.70
C ILE A 141 0.96 -11.27 24.05
N VAL A 142 0.41 -10.51 25.01
CA VAL A 142 0.10 -10.98 26.35
C VAL A 142 -1.41 -10.93 26.55
N TYR A 143 -2.00 -12.06 26.96
CA TYR A 143 -3.43 -12.19 27.22
C TYR A 143 -3.70 -12.74 28.63
N GLU A 144 -4.93 -12.60 29.11
CA GLU A 144 -5.41 -13.14 30.39
C GLU A 144 -6.53 -14.15 30.16
N GLY A 145 -6.26 -15.42 30.45
CA GLY A 145 -7.23 -16.51 30.35
C GLY A 145 -7.58 -16.93 28.93
N ASP A 146 -8.02 -16.01 28.08
CA ASP A 146 -8.37 -16.25 26.68
C ASP A 146 -7.75 -15.17 25.80
N ILE A 147 -7.45 -15.53 24.54
CA ILE A 147 -6.89 -14.62 23.52
C ILE A 147 -7.83 -13.44 23.20
N ASP A 148 -9.10 -13.53 23.58
CA ASP A 148 -10.03 -12.40 23.48
C ASP A 148 -9.79 -11.32 24.53
N HIS A 149 -8.98 -11.63 25.57
CA HIS A 149 -8.62 -10.71 26.64
C HIS A 149 -7.15 -10.27 26.54
N ILE A 150 -6.79 -9.64 25.43
CA ILE A 150 -5.43 -9.13 25.22
C ILE A 150 -5.17 -7.94 26.16
N LYS A 151 -4.11 -8.05 26.98
CA LYS A 151 -3.62 -6.98 27.87
C LYS A 151 -2.69 -5.99 27.15
N GLY A 152 -1.92 -6.50 26.20
CA GLY A 152 -0.93 -5.73 25.49
C GLY A 152 0.14 -6.62 24.86
N TYR A 153 1.31 -6.05 24.67
CA TYR A 153 2.48 -6.81 24.22
C TYR A 153 3.71 -6.48 25.05
N ILE A 154 4.66 -7.42 25.06
CA ILE A 154 6.00 -7.24 25.63
C ILE A 154 7.02 -7.19 24.49
N HIS A 155 8.03 -6.33 24.60
CA HIS A 155 9.10 -6.22 23.63
C HIS A 155 10.34 -6.99 24.09
N SER A 156 11.04 -7.67 23.18
CA SER A 156 12.23 -8.47 23.47
C SER A 156 13.35 -7.71 24.21
N SER A 157 13.46 -6.39 23.96
CA SER A 157 14.42 -5.54 24.66
C SER A 157 14.24 -5.48 26.17
N GLU A 158 13.04 -5.80 26.68
CA GLU A 158 12.81 -5.86 28.13
C GLU A 158 13.52 -7.05 28.80
N MET A 159 13.80 -8.11 28.03
CA MET A 159 14.54 -9.28 28.52
C MET A 159 15.99 -8.92 28.89
N PHE A 160 16.60 -8.01 28.15
CA PHE A 160 17.97 -7.53 28.45
C PHE A 160 18.08 -6.70 29.72
N ARG A 161 16.96 -6.16 30.22
CA ARG A 161 16.91 -5.37 31.45
C ARG A 161 16.74 -6.20 32.68
N ALA A 162 16.56 -7.53 32.56
CA ALA A 162 16.30 -8.48 33.64
C ALA A 162 15.28 -7.95 34.67
N PRO A 163 14.04 -7.65 34.25
CA PRO A 163 13.05 -7.01 35.11
C PRO A 163 12.66 -7.95 36.24
N LYS A 164 12.51 -7.43 37.45
CA LYS A 164 12.02 -8.21 38.63
C LYS A 164 10.60 -8.77 38.38
N ASN A 165 9.79 -7.98 37.67
CA ASN A 165 8.45 -8.35 37.22
C ASN A 165 8.27 -7.85 35.79
N TRP A 166 8.29 -8.74 34.83
CA TRP A 166 8.17 -8.37 33.41
C TRP A 166 6.78 -7.81 33.05
N ARG A 167 5.74 -8.16 33.84
CA ARG A 167 4.36 -7.72 33.63
C ARG A 167 4.20 -6.21 33.73
N ASP A 168 5.03 -5.54 34.50
CA ASP A 168 5.02 -4.08 34.68
C ASP A 168 5.40 -3.35 33.38
N ASN A 169 6.03 -4.07 32.44
CA ASN A 169 6.49 -3.54 31.15
C ASN A 169 5.55 -3.87 29.97
N ILE A 170 4.36 -4.43 30.25
CA ILE A 170 3.35 -4.70 29.22
C ILE A 170 2.86 -3.36 28.63
N ARG A 171 2.99 -3.22 27.32
CA ARG A 171 2.58 -2.03 26.58
C ARG A 171 1.20 -2.24 25.99
N ARG A 172 0.27 -1.35 26.33
CA ARG A 172 -1.11 -1.40 25.82
C ARG A 172 -1.19 -1.05 24.34
N MET A 173 -2.10 -1.72 23.64
CA MET A 173 -2.42 -1.53 22.24
C MET A 173 -3.82 -0.94 22.07
N PRO A 174 -4.10 -0.18 21.00
CA PRO A 174 -5.46 0.20 20.62
C PRO A 174 -6.23 -1.03 20.10
N PHE A 175 -7.54 -1.04 20.36
CA PHE A 175 -8.48 -1.96 19.74
C PHE A 175 -9.12 -1.27 18.54
N VAL A 176 -9.15 -1.95 17.41
CA VAL A 176 -9.65 -1.41 16.14
C VAL A 176 -10.60 -2.40 15.47
N PRO A 177 -11.71 -1.95 14.87
CA PRO A 177 -12.61 -2.86 14.16
C PRO A 177 -11.97 -3.31 12.84
N GLU A 178 -12.20 -4.56 12.46
CA GLU A 178 -11.69 -5.16 11.22
C GLU A 178 -12.17 -4.45 9.95
N THR A 179 -13.33 -3.76 10.01
CA THR A 179 -13.92 -3.01 8.90
C THR A 179 -13.33 -1.61 8.71
N MET A 180 -12.43 -1.16 9.62
CA MET A 180 -11.77 0.15 9.52
C MET A 180 -10.88 0.20 8.27
N ALA A 181 -10.83 1.36 7.59
CA ALA A 181 -9.87 1.59 6.51
C ALA A 181 -8.43 1.58 7.04
N ALA A 182 -7.54 0.84 6.36
CA ALA A 182 -6.12 0.73 6.73
C ALA A 182 -5.42 2.09 6.78
N GLN A 183 -5.75 2.99 5.84
CA GLN A 183 -5.26 4.37 5.82
C GLN A 183 -5.60 5.14 7.11
N LYS A 184 -6.82 4.95 7.63
CA LYS A 184 -7.24 5.60 8.87
C LYS A 184 -6.49 5.06 10.08
N LEU A 185 -6.28 3.74 10.12
CA LEU A 185 -5.49 3.11 11.18
C LEU A 185 -4.03 3.58 11.16
N MET A 186 -3.42 3.65 9.99
CA MET A 186 -2.07 4.20 9.82
C MET A 186 -1.97 5.61 10.43
N GLN A 187 -2.93 6.50 10.16
CA GLN A 187 -2.95 7.84 10.76
C GLN A 187 -3.05 7.79 12.30
N VAL A 188 -3.88 6.88 12.85
CA VAL A 188 -4.00 6.68 14.31
C VAL A 188 -2.67 6.23 14.90
N PHE A 189 -2.00 5.27 14.27
CA PHE A 189 -0.69 4.79 14.73
C PHE A 189 0.36 5.90 14.75
N LEU A 190 0.45 6.68 13.68
CA LEU A 190 1.38 7.81 13.58
C LEU A 190 1.09 8.90 14.64
N GLN A 191 -0.18 9.25 14.86
CA GLN A 191 -0.57 10.26 15.84
C GLN A 191 -0.32 9.80 17.27
N GLN A 192 -0.63 8.53 17.59
CA GLN A 192 -0.48 7.98 18.93
C GLN A 192 0.91 7.40 19.21
N LYS A 193 1.81 7.40 18.21
CA LYS A 193 3.13 6.76 18.27
C LYS A 193 3.03 5.28 18.69
N LYS A 194 2.07 4.59 18.10
CA LYS A 194 1.85 3.15 18.25
C LYS A 194 2.23 2.45 16.95
N SER A 195 2.65 1.21 17.04
CA SER A 195 3.01 0.38 15.88
C SER A 195 2.30 -0.95 15.86
N LEU A 196 1.38 -1.19 16.81
CA LEU A 196 0.66 -2.46 16.90
C LEU A 196 -0.74 -2.21 17.47
N GLY A 197 -1.76 -2.91 16.92
CA GLY A 197 -3.16 -2.84 17.34
C GLY A 197 -3.80 -4.22 17.39
N VAL A 198 -4.83 -4.37 18.22
CA VAL A 198 -5.70 -5.55 18.26
C VAL A 198 -6.88 -5.31 17.35
N VAL A 199 -7.13 -6.25 16.44
CA VAL A 199 -8.27 -6.22 15.55
C VAL A 199 -9.42 -7.01 16.16
N VAL A 200 -10.62 -6.39 16.22
CA VAL A 200 -11.79 -7.00 16.82
C VAL A 200 -12.94 -7.13 15.82
N ASP A 201 -13.72 -8.17 15.97
CA ASP A 201 -14.96 -8.41 15.23
C ASP A 201 -16.14 -7.62 15.80
N GLU A 202 -17.34 -7.79 15.21
CA GLU A 202 -18.57 -7.14 15.62
C GLU A 202 -19.08 -7.61 17.00
N PHE A 203 -18.60 -8.75 17.47
CA PHE A 203 -18.99 -9.34 18.76
C PHE A 203 -18.01 -9.00 19.88
N GLY A 204 -16.91 -8.32 19.53
CA GLY A 204 -15.85 -7.96 20.47
C GLY A 204 -14.80 -9.05 20.69
N GLY A 205 -14.81 -10.11 19.87
CA GLY A 205 -13.76 -11.13 19.85
C GLY A 205 -12.52 -10.65 19.09
N THR A 206 -11.37 -11.24 19.40
CA THR A 206 -10.12 -10.93 18.68
C THR A 206 -10.10 -11.62 17.32
N SER A 207 -10.15 -10.86 16.23
CA SER A 207 -9.98 -11.33 14.85
C SER A 207 -8.51 -11.51 14.50
N GLY A 208 -7.63 -10.65 15.02
CA GLY A 208 -6.22 -10.66 14.70
C GLY A 208 -5.44 -9.54 15.37
N ILE A 209 -4.23 -9.33 14.91
CA ILE A 209 -3.39 -8.17 15.23
C ILE A 209 -2.95 -7.52 13.94
N VAL A 210 -2.63 -6.24 13.99
CA VAL A 210 -2.10 -5.50 12.84
C VAL A 210 -0.97 -4.60 13.30
N SER A 211 0.13 -4.63 12.59
CA SER A 211 1.26 -3.74 12.79
C SER A 211 1.23 -2.55 11.83
N LEU A 212 2.04 -1.54 12.09
CA LEU A 212 2.27 -0.45 11.13
C LEU A 212 3.06 -0.97 9.92
N GLU A 213 3.93 -1.92 10.18
CA GLU A 213 4.74 -2.61 9.19
C GLU A 213 3.83 -3.32 8.16
N ASP A 214 2.83 -4.12 8.58
CA ASP A 214 1.87 -4.81 7.70
C ASP A 214 1.07 -3.83 6.83
N ILE A 215 0.66 -2.68 7.42
CA ILE A 215 -0.07 -1.65 6.66
C ILE A 215 0.82 -1.00 5.60
N VAL A 216 2.10 -0.81 5.87
CA VAL A 216 3.05 -0.21 4.93
C VAL A 216 3.38 -1.18 3.81
N GLU A 217 3.46 -2.47 4.11
CA GLU A 217 3.69 -3.55 3.16
C GLU A 217 2.59 -3.61 2.07
N GLU A 218 1.34 -3.32 2.41
CA GLU A 218 0.24 -3.21 1.42
C GLU A 218 0.51 -2.15 0.33
N ILE A 219 1.32 -1.14 0.62
CA ILE A 219 1.66 -0.08 -0.35
C ILE A 219 2.92 -0.45 -1.13
N PHE A 220 3.96 -0.88 -0.40
CA PHE A 220 5.28 -1.10 -0.99
C PHE A 220 5.46 -2.52 -1.54
N GLY A 221 4.57 -3.47 -1.18
CA GLY A 221 4.75 -4.89 -1.42
C GLY A 221 5.83 -5.48 -0.49
N ASP A 222 6.15 -6.75 -0.68
CA ASP A 222 7.31 -7.37 -0.06
C ASP A 222 8.54 -6.56 -0.49
N ILE A 223 9.13 -5.83 0.44
CA ILE A 223 10.41 -5.15 0.20
C ILE A 223 11.46 -6.25 0.20
N GLU A 224 11.64 -6.90 -0.95
CA GLU A 224 12.79 -7.79 -1.14
C GLU A 224 14.04 -6.92 -1.05
N ASP A 225 14.80 -7.10 0.02
CA ASP A 225 16.13 -6.50 0.13
C ASP A 225 17.00 -7.14 -0.97
N GLU A 226 17.78 -6.34 -1.69
CA GLU A 226 18.72 -6.82 -2.73
C GLU A 226 19.66 -7.95 -2.20
N HIS A 227 19.65 -8.14 -0.87
CA HIS A 227 20.41 -9.15 -0.14
C HIS A 227 19.61 -10.42 0.24
N ASP A 228 18.29 -10.46 0.07
CA ASP A 228 17.47 -11.64 0.43
C ASP A 228 17.75 -12.87 -0.46
N ASN A 229 18.38 -12.68 -1.60
CA ASN A 229 18.89 -13.75 -2.45
C ASN A 229 20.25 -14.32 -2.00
N LEU A 230 20.86 -13.80 -0.95
CA LEU A 230 22.00 -14.41 -0.32
C LEU A 230 21.55 -15.65 0.46
N LYS A 231 21.41 -16.78 -0.25
CA LYS A 231 21.40 -18.10 0.38
C LYS A 231 22.67 -18.20 1.20
N TYR A 232 22.58 -17.93 2.49
CA TYR A 232 23.68 -18.20 3.41
C TYR A 232 24.11 -19.66 3.20
N VAL A 233 25.25 -19.84 2.58
CA VAL A 233 25.82 -21.17 2.37
C VAL A 233 26.61 -21.51 3.63
N ALA A 234 26.01 -22.30 4.50
CA ALA A 234 26.70 -22.96 5.61
C ALA A 234 26.90 -24.44 5.23
N LYS A 235 27.96 -24.75 4.54
CA LYS A 235 28.27 -26.12 4.11
C LYS A 235 29.52 -26.61 4.79
N GLN A 236 29.41 -27.69 5.56
CA GLN A 236 30.57 -28.40 6.07
C GLN A 236 31.24 -29.16 4.95
N THR A 237 32.51 -28.85 4.64
CA THR A 237 33.28 -29.44 3.55
C THR A 237 34.15 -30.59 4.05
N SER A 238 34.55 -30.53 5.33
CA SER A 238 35.29 -31.62 6.03
C SER A 238 35.00 -31.50 7.54
N ASP A 239 35.51 -32.46 8.38
CA ASP A 239 35.26 -32.50 9.80
C ASP A 239 35.56 -31.20 10.57
N ASN A 240 36.42 -30.32 10.02
CA ASN A 240 36.80 -29.04 10.64
C ASN A 240 36.76 -27.84 9.70
N GLU A 241 36.17 -27.95 8.50
CA GLU A 241 36.07 -26.86 7.52
C GLU A 241 34.64 -26.58 7.14
N TYR A 242 34.26 -25.31 7.24
CA TYR A 242 32.95 -24.80 6.88
C TYR A 242 33.13 -23.70 5.82
N VAL A 243 32.32 -23.73 4.79
CA VAL A 243 32.15 -22.62 3.86
C VAL A 243 30.96 -21.82 4.33
N LEU A 244 31.20 -20.59 4.74
CA LEU A 244 30.18 -19.62 5.17
C LEU A 244 30.21 -18.46 4.18
N SER A 245 29.06 -18.04 3.70
CA SER A 245 28.90 -16.82 2.87
C SER A 245 28.18 -15.75 3.66
#